data_e21f07daf90f5d8d9a12173414ff397a
#
_entry.id   e21f07daf90f5d8d9a12173414ff397a
#
_cell.length_a   1.000
_cell.length_b   1.000
_cell.length_c   1.000
_cell.angle_alpha   90.00
_cell.angle_beta   90.00
_cell.angle_gamma   90.00
#
_symmetry.space_group_name_H-M   'P 1'
#
loop_
_entity.id
_entity.type
_entity.pdbx_description
1 polymer ?
#
loop_
_entity_poly.entity_id
_entity_poly.type
_entity_poly.pdbx_seq_one_letter_code
_entity_poly.pdbx_strand_id
1 'polypeptide(L)'
;NELNKRIATAENYSTDLLHEIRNPLASLKSASDIISETENKELRSKLVGIVSHDVERIERLITDYSQMLKDEAAISSERMKKINLSHIAKSVVDDFNSIYESKRSIRIKLKIDNNNQFNILGIENRIEQIIANLLENSISFSENNKEIIVEISKKENGKLSLIVIDEGIGFSEKNTDKIFNRFYSNRPEKFGEHSGLGLNIVKNLVELHNGEIIATNNINKGAKVEIILPAI
;
A
#
# COMPACT_ATOMS: atom_id res chain seq x y z
N ASN A 1 -17.34 21.55 -11.70
CA ASN A 1 -18.40 21.14 -10.81
C ASN A 1 -17.94 19.92 -10.02
N GLU A 2 -17.83 20.06 -8.70
CA GLU A 2 -17.24 19.04 -7.81
C GLU A 2 -18.01 17.72 -7.86
N LEU A 3 -19.34 17.79 -7.96
CA LEU A 3 -20.20 16.62 -8.10
C LEU A 3 -19.89 15.80 -9.36
N ASN A 4 -19.72 16.45 -10.50
CA ASN A 4 -19.37 15.76 -11.75
C ASN A 4 -17.99 15.11 -11.68
N LYS A 5 -17.04 15.73 -10.96
CA LYS A 5 -15.72 15.15 -10.74
C LYS A 5 -15.80 13.90 -9.86
N ARG A 6 -16.62 13.92 -8.80
CA ARG A 6 -16.86 12.76 -7.93
C ARG A 6 -17.56 11.62 -8.67
N ILE A 7 -18.58 11.92 -9.50
CA ILE A 7 -19.26 10.90 -10.32
C ILE A 7 -18.27 10.26 -11.29
N ALA A 8 -17.53 11.06 -12.06
CA ALA A 8 -16.52 10.54 -13.00
C ALA A 8 -15.44 9.71 -12.30
N THR A 9 -15.05 10.10 -11.10
CA THR A 9 -14.08 9.34 -10.28
C THR A 9 -14.67 7.99 -9.87
N ALA A 10 -15.93 7.94 -9.39
CA ALA A 10 -16.60 6.71 -9.00
C ALA A 10 -16.85 5.77 -10.19
N GLU A 11 -17.19 6.30 -11.36
CA GLU A 11 -17.34 5.53 -12.59
C GLU A 11 -16.03 4.90 -13.05
N ASN A 12 -14.92 5.66 -13.00
CA ASN A 12 -13.60 5.14 -13.30
C ASN A 12 -13.19 4.04 -12.30
N TYR A 13 -13.47 4.22 -11.00
CA TYR A 13 -13.21 3.20 -9.99
C TYR A 13 -13.93 1.89 -10.27
N SER A 14 -15.21 1.97 -10.61
CA SER A 14 -16.02 0.79 -10.91
C SER A 14 -15.50 0.06 -12.16
N THR A 15 -15.11 0.82 -13.18
CA THR A 15 -14.55 0.27 -14.42
C THR A 15 -13.24 -0.45 -14.19
N ASP A 16 -12.32 0.16 -13.43
CA ASP A 16 -11.02 -0.43 -13.09
C ASP A 16 -11.21 -1.73 -12.29
N LEU A 17 -12.10 -1.75 -11.29
CA LEU A 17 -12.41 -2.95 -10.51
C LEU A 17 -12.99 -4.07 -11.39
N LEU A 18 -13.92 -3.75 -12.28
CA LEU A 18 -14.51 -4.73 -13.19
C LEU A 18 -13.47 -5.36 -14.12
N HIS A 19 -12.48 -4.60 -14.57
CA HIS A 19 -11.37 -5.13 -15.36
C HIS A 19 -10.49 -6.08 -14.55
N GLU A 20 -10.15 -5.73 -13.31
CA GLU A 20 -9.31 -6.56 -12.43
C GLU A 20 -10.00 -7.84 -11.95
N ILE A 21 -11.33 -7.81 -11.78
CA ILE A 21 -12.12 -9.02 -11.45
C ILE A 21 -12.31 -9.93 -12.67
N ARG A 22 -12.40 -9.38 -13.90
CA ARG A 22 -12.61 -10.18 -15.12
C ARG A 22 -11.48 -11.18 -15.35
N ASN A 23 -10.22 -10.81 -15.06
CA ASN A 23 -9.07 -11.69 -15.29
C ASN A 23 -9.13 -12.97 -14.45
N PRO A 24 -9.23 -12.93 -13.11
CA PRO A 24 -9.38 -14.14 -12.31
C PRO A 24 -10.67 -14.91 -12.63
N LEU A 25 -11.78 -14.25 -12.98
CA LEU A 25 -13.00 -14.94 -13.42
C LEU A 25 -12.78 -15.75 -14.72
N ALA A 26 -12.03 -15.22 -15.66
CA ALA A 26 -11.68 -15.96 -16.89
C ALA A 26 -10.77 -17.16 -16.59
N SER A 27 -9.81 -17.01 -15.67
CA SER A 27 -8.95 -18.09 -15.21
C SER A 27 -9.77 -19.19 -14.49
N LEU A 28 -10.64 -18.80 -13.55
CA LEU A 28 -11.57 -19.69 -12.85
C LEU A 28 -12.42 -20.52 -13.83
N LYS A 29 -12.99 -19.85 -14.86
CA LYS A 29 -13.79 -20.54 -15.89
C LYS A 29 -12.95 -21.57 -16.64
N SER A 30 -11.76 -21.18 -17.12
CA SER A 30 -10.88 -22.09 -17.84
C SER A 30 -10.42 -23.27 -16.96
N ALA A 31 -10.09 -23.01 -15.71
CA ALA A 31 -9.70 -24.08 -14.77
C ALA A 31 -10.87 -25.05 -14.50
N SER A 32 -12.08 -24.52 -14.34
CA SER A 32 -13.31 -25.33 -14.14
C SER A 32 -13.60 -26.23 -15.33
N ASP A 33 -13.49 -25.70 -16.56
CA ASP A 33 -13.72 -26.47 -17.80
C ASP A 33 -12.72 -27.65 -17.87
N ILE A 34 -11.42 -27.39 -17.64
CA ILE A 34 -10.39 -28.44 -17.67
C ILE A 34 -10.56 -29.45 -16.54
N ILE A 35 -10.94 -29.02 -15.32
CA ILE A 35 -11.22 -29.93 -14.18
C ILE A 35 -12.34 -30.91 -14.52
N SER A 36 -13.37 -30.49 -15.27
CA SER A 36 -14.49 -31.33 -15.65
C SER A 36 -14.12 -32.40 -16.69
N GLU A 37 -13.08 -32.14 -17.51
CA GLU A 37 -12.67 -33.00 -18.61
C GLU A 37 -11.46 -33.89 -18.27
N THR A 38 -10.65 -33.56 -17.24
CA THR A 38 -9.41 -34.26 -16.94
C THR A 38 -9.60 -35.38 -15.95
N GLU A 39 -9.06 -36.59 -16.25
CA GLU A 39 -8.90 -37.68 -15.32
C GLU A 39 -7.57 -37.67 -14.54
N ASN A 40 -6.64 -36.80 -14.94
CA ASN A 40 -5.33 -36.68 -14.29
C ASN A 40 -5.45 -36.02 -12.92
N LYS A 41 -5.26 -36.79 -11.86
CA LYS A 41 -5.38 -36.34 -10.46
C LYS A 41 -4.40 -35.22 -10.09
N GLU A 42 -3.17 -35.27 -10.61
CA GLU A 42 -2.16 -34.26 -10.32
C GLU A 42 -2.52 -32.91 -10.98
N LEU A 43 -2.97 -32.97 -12.25
CA LEU A 43 -3.44 -31.77 -12.96
C LEU A 43 -4.68 -31.18 -12.27
N ARG A 44 -5.63 -32.04 -11.87
CA ARG A 44 -6.83 -31.59 -11.12
C ARG A 44 -6.46 -30.90 -9.82
N SER A 45 -5.49 -31.42 -9.06
CA SER A 45 -5.02 -30.80 -7.82
C SER A 45 -4.39 -29.43 -8.05
N LYS A 46 -3.58 -29.28 -9.10
CA LYS A 46 -3.00 -28.00 -9.49
C LYS A 46 -4.08 -26.98 -9.89
N LEU A 47 -5.07 -27.40 -10.66
CA LEU A 47 -6.17 -26.53 -11.09
C LEU A 47 -7.05 -26.09 -9.92
N VAL A 48 -7.32 -26.97 -8.95
CA VAL A 48 -8.04 -26.60 -7.72
C VAL A 48 -7.24 -25.56 -6.93
N GLY A 49 -5.91 -25.67 -6.88
CA GLY A 49 -5.05 -24.62 -6.29
C GLY A 49 -5.19 -23.26 -6.99
N ILE A 50 -5.24 -23.25 -8.32
CA ILE A 50 -5.47 -22.01 -9.10
C ILE A 50 -6.86 -21.44 -8.77
N VAL A 51 -7.90 -22.26 -8.72
CA VAL A 51 -9.26 -21.82 -8.37
C VAL A 51 -9.28 -21.16 -6.99
N SER A 52 -8.70 -21.82 -5.97
CA SER A 52 -8.64 -21.27 -4.60
C SER A 52 -7.92 -19.93 -4.56
N HIS A 53 -6.80 -19.84 -5.24
CA HIS A 53 -5.99 -18.63 -5.34
C HIS A 53 -6.74 -17.45 -6.02
N ASP A 54 -7.43 -17.72 -7.14
CA ASP A 54 -8.21 -16.72 -7.85
C ASP A 54 -9.43 -16.24 -7.03
N VAL A 55 -10.08 -17.13 -6.28
CA VAL A 55 -11.16 -16.77 -5.34
C VAL A 55 -10.63 -15.82 -4.25
N GLU A 56 -9.53 -16.17 -3.59
CA GLU A 56 -8.91 -15.33 -2.56
C GLU A 56 -8.48 -13.95 -3.12
N ARG A 57 -8.03 -13.92 -4.37
CA ARG A 57 -7.71 -12.67 -5.06
C ARG A 57 -8.93 -11.79 -5.25
N ILE A 58 -10.05 -12.35 -5.71
CA ILE A 58 -11.32 -11.62 -5.89
C ILE A 58 -11.83 -11.09 -4.54
N GLU A 59 -11.81 -11.91 -3.49
CA GLU A 59 -12.22 -11.49 -2.15
C GLU A 59 -11.40 -10.31 -1.64
N ARG A 60 -10.08 -10.33 -1.83
CA ARG A 60 -9.19 -9.21 -1.48
C ARG A 60 -9.53 -7.96 -2.27
N LEU A 61 -9.68 -8.06 -3.61
CA LEU A 61 -10.04 -6.92 -4.45
C LEU A 61 -11.34 -6.25 -3.99
N ILE A 62 -12.38 -7.04 -3.68
CA ILE A 62 -13.67 -6.54 -3.21
C ILE A 62 -13.54 -5.87 -1.83
N THR A 63 -12.78 -6.48 -0.92
CA THR A 63 -12.58 -5.97 0.43
C THR A 63 -11.83 -4.65 0.41
N ASP A 64 -10.71 -4.59 -0.30
CA ASP A 64 -9.87 -3.40 -0.41
C ASP A 64 -10.62 -2.25 -1.12
N TYR A 65 -11.38 -2.58 -2.16
CA TYR A 65 -12.22 -1.60 -2.85
C TYR A 65 -13.34 -1.05 -1.95
N SER A 66 -14.01 -1.94 -1.20
CA SER A 66 -15.06 -1.52 -0.26
C SER A 66 -14.49 -0.63 0.86
N GLN A 67 -13.29 -0.94 1.33
CA GLN A 67 -12.60 -0.12 2.33
C GLN A 67 -12.23 1.25 1.75
N MET A 68 -11.69 1.29 0.54
CA MET A 68 -11.36 2.55 -0.14
C MET A 68 -12.58 3.46 -0.30
N LEU A 69 -13.76 2.92 -0.69
CA LEU A 69 -14.98 3.71 -0.80
C LEU A 69 -15.47 4.25 0.55
N LYS A 70 -15.36 3.44 1.62
CA LYS A 70 -15.68 3.90 2.99
C LYS A 70 -14.75 5.02 3.41
N ASP A 71 -13.46 4.90 3.13
CA ASP A 71 -12.46 5.89 3.44
C ASP A 71 -12.72 7.21 2.71
N GLU A 72 -13.04 7.18 1.41
CA GLU A 72 -13.43 8.37 0.65
C GLU A 72 -14.69 9.07 1.22
N ALA A 73 -15.70 8.28 1.60
CA ALA A 73 -16.90 8.83 2.22
C ALA A 73 -16.61 9.46 3.59
N ALA A 74 -15.76 8.82 4.40
CA ALA A 74 -15.40 9.30 5.73
C ALA A 74 -14.54 10.58 5.68
N ILE A 75 -13.61 10.68 4.73
CA ILE A 75 -12.75 11.86 4.53
C ILE A 75 -13.57 13.16 4.43
N SER A 76 -14.75 13.12 3.79
CA SER A 76 -15.59 14.30 3.64
C SER A 76 -16.18 14.84 4.96
N SER A 77 -16.21 14.04 6.02
CA SER A 77 -16.75 14.36 7.35
C SER A 77 -15.68 14.58 8.42
N GLU A 78 -14.46 14.13 8.18
CA GLU A 78 -13.36 14.22 9.14
C GLU A 78 -12.73 15.63 9.14
N ARG A 79 -12.35 16.11 10.34
CA ARG A 79 -11.73 17.42 10.51
C ARG A 79 -10.24 17.29 10.77
N MET A 80 -9.44 18.02 10.03
CA MET A 80 -8.01 18.13 10.30
C MET A 80 -7.76 18.78 11.65
N LYS A 81 -6.83 18.24 12.41
CA LYS A 81 -6.39 18.72 13.73
C LYS A 81 -4.88 18.83 13.76
N LYS A 82 -4.36 19.59 14.72
CA LYS A 82 -2.93 19.55 15.02
C LYS A 82 -2.57 18.19 15.60
N ILE A 83 -1.73 17.43 14.91
CA ILE A 83 -1.26 16.10 15.30
C ILE A 83 0.27 16.04 15.24
N ASN A 84 0.86 15.11 15.99
CA ASN A 84 2.31 14.92 16.01
C ASN A 84 2.69 13.67 15.20
N LEU A 85 3.35 13.87 14.06
CA LEU A 85 3.75 12.81 13.14
C LEU A 85 4.66 11.77 13.79
N SER A 86 5.57 12.19 14.68
CA SER A 86 6.50 11.26 15.32
C SER A 86 5.84 10.32 16.32
N HIS A 87 4.79 10.78 17.03
CA HIS A 87 4.02 9.94 17.93
C HIS A 87 3.23 8.88 17.17
N ILE A 88 2.57 9.29 16.08
CA ILE A 88 1.82 8.37 15.21
C ILE A 88 2.75 7.32 14.61
N ALA A 89 3.88 7.75 14.03
CA ALA A 89 4.84 6.83 13.44
C ALA A 89 5.39 5.84 14.47
N LYS A 90 5.64 6.29 15.70
CA LYS A 90 6.11 5.41 16.78
C LYS A 90 5.07 4.35 17.12
N SER A 91 3.81 4.73 17.28
CA SER A 91 2.72 3.80 17.58
C SER A 91 2.61 2.71 16.50
N VAL A 92 2.54 3.11 15.22
CA VAL A 92 2.43 2.15 14.11
C VAL A 92 3.66 1.26 14.01
N VAL A 93 4.87 1.79 14.17
CA VAL A 93 6.12 1.00 14.13
C VAL A 93 6.16 -0.01 15.27
N ASP A 94 5.76 0.36 16.49
CA ASP A 94 5.72 -0.54 17.65
C ASP A 94 4.71 -1.69 17.41
N ASP A 95 3.54 -1.40 16.86
CA ASP A 95 2.52 -2.40 16.51
C ASP A 95 3.04 -3.40 15.47
N PHE A 96 3.65 -2.91 14.39
CA PHE A 96 4.21 -3.75 13.34
C PHE A 96 5.38 -4.61 13.84
N ASN A 97 6.27 -4.06 14.65
CA ASN A 97 7.37 -4.84 15.26
C ASN A 97 6.83 -5.96 16.13
N SER A 98 5.76 -5.73 16.93
CA SER A 98 5.14 -6.76 17.77
C SER A 98 4.67 -7.98 16.96
N ILE A 99 4.25 -7.78 15.70
CA ILE A 99 3.73 -8.81 14.82
C ILE A 99 4.84 -9.48 14.00
N TYR A 100 5.72 -8.69 13.39
CA TYR A 100 6.61 -9.17 12.33
C TYR A 100 8.02 -9.53 12.81
N GLU A 101 8.48 -9.00 13.95
CA GLU A 101 9.77 -9.40 14.53
C GLU A 101 9.76 -10.87 14.93
N SER A 102 8.64 -11.36 15.50
CA SER A 102 8.50 -12.77 15.88
C SER A 102 8.22 -13.70 14.68
N LYS A 103 7.42 -13.25 13.70
CA LYS A 103 6.95 -14.10 12.59
C LYS A 103 7.96 -14.23 11.45
N ARG A 104 8.71 -13.16 11.15
CA ARG A 104 9.60 -13.09 9.99
C ARG A 104 11.00 -12.58 10.30
N SER A 105 11.29 -12.27 11.57
CA SER A 105 12.55 -11.60 12.00
C SER A 105 12.82 -10.31 11.20
N ILE A 106 11.74 -9.60 10.80
CA ILE A 106 11.83 -8.29 10.19
C ILE A 106 11.75 -7.25 11.31
N ARG A 107 12.72 -6.34 11.35
CA ARG A 107 12.79 -5.26 12.33
C ARG A 107 12.59 -3.93 11.64
N ILE A 108 11.68 -3.11 12.18
CA ILE A 108 11.45 -1.75 11.73
C ILE A 108 12.13 -0.79 12.70
N LYS A 109 13.09 -0.03 12.21
CA LYS A 109 13.80 0.99 12.98
C LYS A 109 13.22 2.37 12.71
N LEU A 110 12.79 3.04 13.77
CA LEU A 110 12.34 4.43 13.71
C LEU A 110 13.49 5.37 14.05
N LYS A 111 13.82 6.26 13.13
CA LYS A 111 14.80 7.34 13.30
C LYS A 111 14.08 8.68 13.29
N ILE A 112 14.20 9.43 14.37
CA ILE A 112 13.61 10.76 14.53
C ILE A 112 14.70 11.74 14.87
N ASP A 113 14.74 12.86 14.19
CA ASP A 113 15.64 13.96 14.54
C ASP A 113 15.18 14.61 15.86
N ASN A 114 15.97 14.45 16.90
CA ASN A 114 15.61 14.74 18.30
C ASN A 114 15.33 16.21 18.63
N ASN A 115 15.63 17.13 17.73
CA ASN A 115 15.57 18.57 18.01
C ASN A 115 14.34 19.29 17.42
N ASN A 116 13.38 18.58 16.83
CA ASN A 116 12.29 19.18 16.10
C ASN A 116 10.90 18.79 16.62
N GLN A 117 9.95 19.74 16.50
CA GLN A 117 8.54 19.46 16.64
C GLN A 117 7.99 19.01 15.29
N PHE A 118 7.36 17.82 15.25
CA PHE A 118 6.83 17.21 14.04
C PHE A 118 5.31 17.35 13.98
N ASN A 119 4.82 18.59 14.15
CA ASN A 119 3.38 18.88 14.10
C ASN A 119 2.93 19.20 12.68
N ILE A 120 1.82 18.58 12.29
CA ILE A 120 1.11 18.85 11.04
C ILE A 120 -0.36 19.11 11.31
N LEU A 121 -1.05 19.73 10.35
CA LEU A 121 -2.50 19.75 10.31
C LEU A 121 -2.97 18.51 9.55
N GLY A 122 -3.64 17.59 10.22
CA GLY A 122 -3.99 16.32 9.60
C GLY A 122 -5.08 15.53 10.35
N ILE A 123 -5.39 14.38 9.80
CA ILE A 123 -6.33 13.40 10.32
C ILE A 123 -5.53 12.18 10.78
N GLU A 124 -5.51 11.92 12.08
CA GLU A 124 -4.61 10.97 12.75
C GLU A 124 -4.69 9.56 12.15
N ASN A 125 -5.89 8.96 12.09
CA ASN A 125 -6.10 7.64 11.50
C ASN A 125 -5.70 7.55 10.02
N ARG A 126 -5.71 8.66 9.27
CA ARG A 126 -5.26 8.68 7.86
C ARG A 126 -3.74 8.71 7.75
N ILE A 127 -3.07 9.39 8.67
CA ILE A 127 -1.61 9.33 8.75
C ILE A 127 -1.16 7.93 9.21
N GLU A 128 -1.85 7.32 10.17
CA GLU A 128 -1.62 5.90 10.54
C GLU A 128 -1.76 4.98 9.32
N GLN A 129 -2.83 5.13 8.54
CA GLN A 129 -3.09 4.35 7.33
C GLN A 129 -2.00 4.53 6.26
N ILE A 130 -1.50 5.76 6.08
CA ILE A 130 -0.35 6.03 5.19
C ILE A 130 0.85 5.20 5.61
N ILE A 131 1.24 5.28 6.89
CA ILE A 131 2.43 4.60 7.41
C ILE A 131 2.24 3.08 7.34
N ALA A 132 1.06 2.57 7.74
CA ALA A 132 0.74 1.15 7.69
C ALA A 132 0.84 0.58 6.26
N ASN A 133 0.24 1.24 5.26
CA ASN A 133 0.32 0.81 3.87
C ASN A 133 1.76 0.79 3.33
N LEU A 134 2.59 1.76 3.72
CA LEU A 134 4.00 1.77 3.33
C LEU A 134 4.78 0.63 3.98
N LEU A 135 4.53 0.37 5.28
CA LEU A 135 5.18 -0.72 6.00
C LEU A 135 4.75 -2.10 5.47
N GLU A 136 3.45 -2.30 5.20
CA GLU A 136 2.93 -3.53 4.58
C GLU A 136 3.60 -3.80 3.24
N ASN A 137 3.73 -2.79 2.39
CA ASN A 137 4.46 -2.92 1.13
C ASN A 137 5.92 -3.30 1.37
N SER A 138 6.63 -2.58 2.21
CA SER A 138 8.05 -2.84 2.52
C SER A 138 8.26 -4.24 3.08
N ILE A 139 7.42 -4.69 4.01
CA ILE A 139 7.46 -6.04 4.59
C ILE A 139 7.19 -7.09 3.52
N SER A 140 6.20 -6.86 2.67
CA SER A 140 5.80 -7.85 1.66
C SER A 140 6.83 -8.04 0.55
N PHE A 141 7.63 -7.04 0.23
CA PHE A 141 8.74 -7.13 -0.74
C PHE A 141 10.09 -7.49 -0.11
N SER A 142 10.17 -7.56 1.22
CA SER A 142 11.38 -7.94 1.93
C SER A 142 11.43 -9.43 2.21
N GLU A 143 12.62 -10.00 2.13
CA GLU A 143 12.89 -11.36 2.63
C GLU A 143 12.93 -11.36 4.15
N ASN A 144 12.89 -12.55 4.77
CA ASN A 144 13.04 -12.67 6.23
C ASN A 144 14.42 -12.17 6.70
N ASN A 145 14.52 -11.78 7.96
CA ASN A 145 15.74 -11.24 8.57
C ASN A 145 16.23 -9.92 7.94
N LYS A 146 15.30 -9.12 7.40
CA LYS A 146 15.61 -7.81 6.81
C LYS A 146 15.19 -6.67 7.72
N GLU A 147 15.76 -5.50 7.45
CA GLU A 147 15.48 -4.28 8.18
C GLU A 147 14.69 -3.30 7.31
N ILE A 148 13.73 -2.63 7.92
CA ILE A 148 13.00 -1.51 7.34
C ILE A 148 13.29 -0.28 8.19
N ILE A 149 13.55 0.85 7.55
CA ILE A 149 13.87 2.10 8.24
C ILE A 149 12.74 3.09 7.98
N VAL A 150 12.20 3.67 9.05
CA VAL A 150 11.31 4.82 9.02
C VAL A 150 12.08 6.02 9.55
N GLU A 151 12.22 7.07 8.74
CA GLU A 151 12.94 8.28 9.13
C GLU A 151 11.99 9.48 9.12
N ILE A 152 12.03 10.31 10.16
CA ILE A 152 11.28 11.57 10.24
C ILE A 152 12.26 12.70 10.46
N SER A 153 12.22 13.69 9.58
CA SER A 153 13.11 14.84 9.62
C SER A 153 12.40 16.12 9.17
N LYS A 154 12.97 17.25 9.52
CA LYS A 154 12.53 18.56 9.04
C LYS A 154 13.40 19.00 7.87
N LYS A 155 12.78 19.37 6.76
CA LYS A 155 13.49 19.92 5.59
C LYS A 155 13.82 21.40 5.78
N GLU A 156 14.80 21.89 5.04
CA GLU A 156 15.22 23.32 5.07
C GLU A 156 14.09 24.31 4.78
N ASN A 157 13.11 23.91 3.95
CA ASN A 157 11.93 24.71 3.63
C ASN A 157 10.83 24.69 4.71
N GLY A 158 11.10 24.09 5.88
CA GLY A 158 10.16 23.96 6.99
C GLY A 158 9.12 22.85 6.84
N LYS A 159 9.08 22.12 5.71
CA LYS A 159 8.23 20.94 5.54
C LYS A 159 8.80 19.77 6.35
N LEU A 160 7.94 18.80 6.69
CA LEU A 160 8.35 17.52 7.30
C LEU A 160 8.51 16.46 6.24
N SER A 161 9.53 15.63 6.39
CA SER A 161 9.76 14.44 5.56
C SER A 161 9.57 13.19 6.41
N LEU A 162 8.74 12.26 5.93
CA LEU A 162 8.64 10.89 6.42
C LEU A 162 9.12 9.97 5.30
N ILE A 163 10.12 9.15 5.59
CA ILE A 163 10.75 8.25 4.62
C ILE A 163 10.62 6.83 5.12
N VAL A 164 10.21 5.91 4.24
CA VAL A 164 10.27 4.47 4.47
C VAL A 164 11.25 3.86 3.48
N ILE A 165 12.22 3.11 3.99
CA ILE A 165 13.27 2.45 3.22
C ILE A 165 13.25 0.97 3.55
N ASP A 166 13.22 0.12 2.53
CA ASP A 166 13.36 -1.33 2.67
C ASP A 166 14.62 -1.86 1.98
N GLU A 167 14.94 -3.12 2.25
CA GLU A 167 16.01 -3.88 1.61
C GLU A 167 15.47 -4.91 0.61
N GLY A 168 14.30 -4.66 0.04
CA GLY A 168 13.64 -5.51 -0.93
C GLY A 168 14.27 -5.47 -2.32
N ILE A 169 13.46 -5.81 -3.32
CA ILE A 169 13.91 -5.83 -4.73
C ILE A 169 13.97 -4.43 -5.36
N GLY A 170 13.33 -3.43 -4.73
CA GLY A 170 13.15 -2.10 -5.30
C GLY A 170 12.09 -2.05 -6.40
N PHE A 171 12.01 -0.91 -7.07
CA PHE A 171 11.12 -0.70 -8.21
C PHE A 171 11.82 -1.06 -9.52
N SER A 172 11.17 -1.86 -10.36
CA SER A 172 11.68 -2.20 -11.70
C SER A 172 11.39 -1.10 -12.73
N GLU A 173 10.41 -0.24 -12.46
CA GLU A 173 10.00 0.84 -13.34
C GLU A 173 11.00 1.99 -13.32
N LYS A 174 11.36 2.49 -14.52
CA LYS A 174 12.15 3.73 -14.66
C LYS A 174 11.34 4.97 -14.26
N ASN A 175 10.04 4.96 -14.57
CA ASN A 175 9.08 5.98 -14.14
C ASN A 175 8.26 5.44 -12.98
N THR A 176 8.59 5.88 -11.78
CA THR A 176 7.93 5.45 -10.55
C THR A 176 6.53 6.05 -10.37
N ASP A 177 6.09 7.00 -11.19
CA ASP A 177 4.72 7.54 -11.10
C ASP A 177 3.64 6.46 -11.31
N LYS A 178 3.94 5.46 -12.14
CA LYS A 178 3.02 4.36 -12.44
C LYS A 178 2.69 3.49 -11.24
N ILE A 179 3.59 3.39 -10.26
CA ILE A 179 3.35 2.54 -9.08
C ILE A 179 2.23 3.08 -8.19
N PHE A 180 1.87 4.36 -8.35
CA PHE A 180 0.76 4.99 -7.65
C PHE A 180 -0.58 4.84 -8.37
N ASN A 181 -0.59 4.22 -9.57
CA ASN A 181 -1.84 3.91 -10.25
C ASN A 181 -2.58 2.79 -9.53
N ARG A 182 -3.90 2.81 -9.59
CA ARG A 182 -4.75 1.77 -9.01
C ARG A 182 -4.48 0.43 -9.64
N PHE A 183 -4.55 -0.62 -8.82
CA PHE A 183 -4.34 -2.01 -9.25
C PHE A 183 -2.99 -2.27 -9.93
N TYR A 184 -2.08 -1.29 -9.87
CA TYR A 184 -0.74 -1.51 -10.38
C TYR A 184 0.01 -2.48 -9.48
N SER A 185 0.42 -3.60 -10.05
CA SER A 185 1.28 -4.58 -9.39
C SER A 185 2.30 -5.11 -10.39
N ASN A 186 3.56 -4.96 -10.08
CA ASN A 186 4.67 -5.61 -10.79
C ASN A 186 5.44 -6.46 -9.79
N ARG A 187 4.71 -7.40 -9.18
CA ARG A 187 5.20 -8.22 -8.07
C ARG A 187 5.62 -9.60 -8.59
N PRO A 188 6.84 -10.05 -8.30
CA PRO A 188 7.22 -11.43 -8.53
C PRO A 188 6.34 -12.39 -7.72
N GLU A 189 5.96 -13.53 -8.31
CA GLU A 189 5.07 -14.54 -7.70
C GLU A 189 5.50 -14.96 -6.27
N LYS A 190 6.80 -15.01 -6.01
CA LYS A 190 7.35 -15.39 -4.70
C LYS A 190 6.94 -14.48 -3.53
N PHE A 191 6.47 -13.27 -3.80
CA PHE A 191 6.04 -12.30 -2.77
C PHE A 191 4.53 -12.26 -2.57
N GLY A 192 3.78 -13.17 -3.19
CA GLY A 192 2.33 -13.23 -3.10
C GLY A 192 1.62 -12.10 -3.87
N GLU A 193 0.32 -12.16 -3.87
CA GLU A 193 -0.51 -11.15 -4.53
C GLU A 193 -1.05 -10.11 -3.53
N HIS A 194 -1.14 -8.87 -3.99
CA HIS A 194 -1.81 -7.76 -3.33
C HIS A 194 -2.71 -7.06 -4.33
N SER A 195 -3.68 -6.30 -3.85
CA SER A 195 -4.67 -5.61 -4.69
C SER A 195 -4.08 -4.53 -5.60
N GLY A 196 -2.88 -4.03 -5.30
CA GLY A 196 -2.28 -2.89 -5.99
C GLY A 196 -2.95 -1.55 -5.67
N LEU A 197 -3.74 -1.48 -4.60
CA LEU A 197 -4.41 -0.26 -4.14
C LEU A 197 -3.62 0.50 -3.07
N GLY A 198 -2.74 -0.16 -2.31
CA GLY A 198 -2.08 0.43 -1.15
C GLY A 198 -1.33 1.73 -1.45
N LEU A 199 -0.48 1.77 -2.48
CA LEU A 199 0.27 2.99 -2.84
C LEU A 199 -0.63 4.07 -3.46
N ASN A 200 -1.71 3.71 -4.14
CA ASN A 200 -2.70 4.67 -4.62
C ASN A 200 -3.44 5.33 -3.44
N ILE A 201 -3.83 4.55 -2.43
CA ILE A 201 -4.42 5.07 -1.19
C ILE A 201 -3.45 6.04 -0.51
N VAL A 202 -2.18 5.67 -0.37
CA VAL A 202 -1.15 6.54 0.21
C VAL A 202 -1.07 7.87 -0.54
N LYS A 203 -1.00 7.84 -1.87
CA LYS A 203 -0.95 9.06 -2.70
C LYS A 203 -2.15 9.95 -2.44
N ASN A 204 -3.37 9.41 -2.49
CA ASN A 204 -4.60 10.19 -2.28
C ASN A 204 -4.64 10.81 -0.88
N LEU A 205 -4.24 10.07 0.15
CA LEU A 205 -4.20 10.56 1.52
C LEU A 205 -3.11 11.62 1.73
N VAL A 206 -1.95 11.48 1.09
CA VAL A 206 -0.89 12.50 1.10
C VAL A 206 -1.35 13.79 0.43
N GLU A 207 -1.99 13.69 -0.74
CA GLU A 207 -2.57 14.84 -1.46
C GLU A 207 -3.67 15.53 -0.63
N LEU A 208 -4.51 14.76 0.08
CA LEU A 208 -5.50 15.30 1.03
C LEU A 208 -4.84 16.19 2.10
N HIS A 209 -3.65 15.83 2.56
CA HIS A 209 -2.87 16.59 3.54
C HIS A 209 -1.99 17.68 2.91
N ASN A 210 -2.23 18.05 1.65
CA ASN A 210 -1.42 19.00 0.87
C ASN A 210 0.08 18.62 0.81
N GLY A 211 0.35 17.31 0.84
CA GLY A 211 1.68 16.74 0.77
C GLY A 211 2.08 16.30 -0.64
N GLU A 212 3.30 15.85 -0.74
CA GLU A 212 3.91 15.27 -1.94
C GLU A 212 4.45 13.88 -1.62
N ILE A 213 4.38 12.94 -2.57
CA ILE A 213 4.95 11.60 -2.43
C ILE A 213 5.96 11.34 -3.56
N ILE A 214 7.11 10.79 -3.21
CA ILE A 214 8.19 10.47 -4.13
C ILE A 214 8.65 9.04 -3.86
N ALA A 215 8.75 8.23 -4.91
CA ALA A 215 9.29 6.88 -4.82
C ALA A 215 10.55 6.75 -5.68
N THR A 216 11.58 6.16 -5.12
CA THR A 216 12.87 5.94 -5.77
C THR A 216 13.46 4.61 -5.31
N ASN A 217 14.45 4.10 -6.02
CA ASN A 217 15.25 2.99 -5.53
C ASN A 217 16.32 3.50 -4.55
N ASN A 218 16.54 2.73 -3.50
CA ASN A 218 17.63 2.99 -2.56
C ASN A 218 18.97 2.63 -3.22
N ILE A 219 20.02 3.41 -2.94
CA ILE A 219 21.35 3.28 -3.54
C ILE A 219 21.95 1.87 -3.30
N ASN A 220 21.71 1.29 -2.14
CA ASN A 220 22.30 0.01 -1.75
C ASN A 220 21.46 -1.22 -2.12
N LYS A 221 20.20 -1.09 -2.33
CA LYS A 221 19.17 -2.07 -2.71
C LYS A 221 17.86 -1.71 -2.00
N GLY A 222 16.73 -2.09 -2.62
CA GLY A 222 15.41 -1.88 -2.04
C GLY A 222 14.73 -0.61 -2.53
N ALA A 223 13.55 -0.35 -2.00
CA ALA A 223 12.76 0.81 -2.31
C ALA A 223 12.91 1.91 -1.24
N LYS A 224 12.71 3.15 -1.66
CA LYS A 224 12.59 4.32 -0.81
C LYS A 224 11.36 5.10 -1.21
N VAL A 225 10.43 5.28 -0.27
CA VAL A 225 9.26 6.15 -0.45
C VAL A 225 9.37 7.30 0.53
N GLU A 226 9.31 8.51 0.01
CA GLU A 226 9.36 9.75 0.78
C GLU A 226 8.03 10.50 0.68
N ILE A 227 7.49 10.90 1.81
CA ILE A 227 6.31 11.75 1.95
C ILE A 227 6.74 13.08 2.53
N ILE A 228 6.30 14.16 1.91
CA ILE A 228 6.62 15.53 2.32
C ILE A 228 5.31 16.22 2.71
N LEU A 229 5.20 16.66 3.96
CA LEU A 229 3.99 17.26 4.53
C LEU A 229 4.28 18.69 5.00
N PRO A 230 3.30 19.63 4.91
CA PRO A 230 3.40 20.94 5.50
C PRO A 230 3.49 20.86 7.03
N ALA A 231 4.49 21.51 7.65
CA ALA A 231 4.58 21.64 9.10
C ALA A 231 3.76 22.84 9.60
N ILE A 232 3.35 22.81 10.88
CA ILE A 232 2.70 23.91 11.60
C ILE A 232 3.41 24.24 12.89
#